data_3de8c2af656df1ca20f57bfc63bc6a0d
#
_entry.id   3de8c2af656df1ca20f57bfc63bc6a0d
#
_cell.length_a   1.000
_cell.length_b   1.000
_cell.length_c   1.000
_cell.angle_alpha   90.00
_cell.angle_beta   90.00
_cell.angle_gamma   90.00
#
_symmetry.space_group_name_H-M   'P 1'
#
loop_
_entity.id
_entity.type
_entity.pdbx_description
1 polymer ?
#
loop_
_entity_poly.entity_id
_entity_poly.type
_entity_poly.pdbx_seq_one_letter_code
_entity_poly.pdbx_strand_id
1 'polypeptide(L)'
;TVNLAVVEALAERLTELGFEVDVLTATVPVRYTADALISVHADANPDTTRRGYKSAHTRPARNALEPLLKLAIDRRVFLATDQPDDDRNVSGNMLQYYAFNHQRFRHAAAPRTPGLLVELGYLSNDADMTLMRDPDLYADAIARGLVDYLQEIGRL
;
A
#
# COMPACT_ATOMS: atom_id res chain seq x y z
N THR A 1 9.32 -4.98 -12.82
CA THR A 1 8.34 -5.78 -12.05
C THR A 1 7.03 -5.03 -11.96
N VAL A 2 5.92 -5.72 -11.73
CA VAL A 2 4.59 -5.12 -11.56
C VAL A 2 4.62 -4.05 -10.46
N ASN A 3 5.14 -4.39 -9.29
CA ASN A 3 5.20 -3.49 -8.14
C ASN A 3 5.97 -2.19 -8.46
N LEU A 4 7.13 -2.30 -9.12
CA LEU A 4 7.93 -1.13 -9.46
C LEU A 4 7.19 -0.21 -10.44
N ALA A 5 6.53 -0.77 -11.46
CA ALA A 5 5.76 0.03 -12.41
C ALA A 5 4.64 0.83 -11.71
N VAL A 6 3.92 0.22 -10.78
CA VAL A 6 2.88 0.91 -9.99
C VAL A 6 3.50 1.99 -9.09
N VAL A 7 4.64 1.71 -8.45
CA VAL A 7 5.32 2.70 -7.59
C VAL A 7 5.82 3.88 -8.39
N GLU A 8 6.40 3.67 -9.58
CA GLU A 8 6.87 4.74 -10.47
C GLU A 8 5.70 5.60 -10.96
N ALA A 9 4.61 4.99 -11.44
CA ALA A 9 3.41 5.70 -11.84
C ALA A 9 2.75 6.48 -10.68
N LEU A 10 2.70 5.88 -9.49
CA LEU A 10 2.18 6.53 -8.28
C LEU A 10 3.04 7.75 -7.88
N ALA A 11 4.37 7.62 -7.92
CA ALA A 11 5.28 8.71 -7.59
C ALA A 11 5.13 9.88 -8.57
N GLU A 12 5.00 9.59 -9.88
CA GLU A 12 4.74 10.61 -10.90
C GLU A 12 3.42 11.33 -10.62
N ARG A 13 2.33 10.57 -10.40
CA ARG A 13 1.00 11.11 -10.13
C ARG A 13 0.97 12.00 -8.88
N LEU A 14 1.59 11.59 -7.79
CA LEU A 14 1.64 12.36 -6.56
C LEU A 14 2.50 13.62 -6.73
N THR A 15 3.61 13.54 -7.48
CA THR A 15 4.46 14.70 -7.79
C THR A 15 3.70 15.75 -8.63
N GLU A 16 2.93 15.32 -9.62
CA GLU A 16 2.04 16.20 -10.42
C GLU A 16 0.99 16.90 -9.54
N LEU A 17 0.53 16.25 -8.49
CA LEU A 17 -0.39 16.82 -7.49
C LEU A 17 0.31 17.77 -6.48
N GLY A 18 1.63 17.91 -6.57
CA GLY A 18 2.42 18.82 -5.74
C GLY A 18 2.93 18.22 -4.43
N PHE A 19 2.87 16.89 -4.27
CA PHE A 19 3.44 16.22 -3.10
C PHE A 19 4.96 16.04 -3.24
N GLU A 20 5.66 16.07 -2.11
CA GLU A 20 7.03 15.58 -2.01
C GLU A 20 7.01 14.06 -1.88
N VAL A 21 7.68 13.36 -2.78
CA VAL A 21 7.61 11.90 -2.89
C VAL A 21 9.01 11.28 -2.88
N ASP A 22 9.24 10.39 -1.94
CA ASP A 22 10.42 9.53 -1.91
C ASP A 22 10.08 8.13 -2.41
N VAL A 23 10.72 7.68 -3.47
CA VAL A 23 10.69 6.27 -3.90
C VAL A 23 11.81 5.53 -3.17
N LEU A 24 11.44 4.73 -2.19
CA LEU A 24 12.39 4.01 -1.36
C LEU A 24 12.69 2.62 -1.94
N THR A 25 13.94 2.19 -1.77
CA THR A 25 14.33 0.80 -2.00
C THR A 25 13.78 -0.12 -0.89
N ALA A 26 14.04 -1.43 -0.98
CA ALA A 26 13.61 -2.39 0.03
C ALA A 26 14.12 -2.08 1.44
N THR A 27 15.20 -1.31 1.59
CA THR A 27 15.70 -0.89 2.91
C THR A 27 15.22 0.52 3.22
N VAL A 28 14.25 0.62 4.11
CA VAL A 28 13.72 1.91 4.58
C VAL A 28 14.79 2.63 5.43
N PRO A 29 14.97 3.96 5.31
CA PRO A 29 15.86 4.70 6.19
C PRO A 29 15.50 4.53 7.67
N VAL A 30 16.50 4.64 8.55
CA VAL A 30 16.27 4.50 9.99
C VAL A 30 15.33 5.58 10.49
N ARG A 31 14.21 5.19 11.12
CA ARG A 31 13.19 6.11 11.65
C ARG A 31 12.66 7.08 10.59
N TYR A 32 12.42 6.57 9.40
CA TYR A 32 11.89 7.36 8.28
C TYR A 32 10.58 8.05 8.65
N THR A 33 10.47 9.33 8.32
CA THR A 33 9.29 10.15 8.63
C THR A 33 8.61 10.64 7.35
N ALA A 34 7.30 10.46 7.28
CA ALA A 34 6.44 10.95 6.21
C ALA A 34 5.00 11.06 6.72
N ASP A 35 4.13 11.71 5.96
CA ASP A 35 2.69 11.73 6.23
C ASP A 35 2.01 10.39 5.92
N ALA A 36 2.60 9.57 5.04
CA ALA A 36 2.24 8.17 4.81
C ALA A 36 3.42 7.39 4.20
N LEU A 37 3.50 6.09 4.47
CA LEU A 37 4.44 5.16 3.83
C LEU A 37 3.64 3.99 3.25
N ILE A 38 3.64 3.84 1.93
CA ILE A 38 2.95 2.76 1.21
C ILE A 38 3.97 1.76 0.70
N SER A 39 3.82 0.49 1.09
CA SER A 39 4.61 -0.62 0.56
C SER A 39 3.78 -1.41 -0.45
N VAL A 40 4.19 -1.37 -1.72
CA VAL A 40 3.44 -1.97 -2.83
C VAL A 40 4.00 -3.35 -3.13
N HIS A 41 3.15 -4.35 -3.03
CA HIS A 41 3.46 -5.76 -3.24
C HIS A 41 2.47 -6.42 -4.21
N ALA A 42 2.79 -7.59 -4.68
CA ALA A 42 1.91 -8.53 -5.35
C ALA A 42 2.18 -9.94 -4.80
N ASP A 43 1.12 -10.62 -4.41
CA ASP A 43 1.17 -11.94 -3.82
C ASP A 43 1.32 -13.05 -4.88
N ALA A 44 1.59 -14.26 -4.45
CA ALA A 44 1.58 -15.45 -5.28
C ALA A 44 1.06 -16.65 -4.47
N ASN A 45 0.31 -17.53 -5.11
CA ASN A 45 -0.22 -18.72 -4.47
C ASN A 45 -0.18 -19.92 -5.42
N PRO A 46 0.16 -21.15 -4.95
CA PRO A 46 0.03 -22.36 -5.77
C PRO A 46 -1.39 -22.60 -6.28
N ASP A 47 -2.40 -22.20 -5.50
CA ASP A 47 -3.79 -22.18 -5.96
C ASP A 47 -4.04 -20.97 -6.84
N THR A 48 -4.03 -21.18 -8.15
CA THR A 48 -4.21 -20.14 -9.16
C THR A 48 -5.64 -19.58 -9.23
N THR A 49 -6.58 -20.17 -8.50
CA THR A 49 -7.95 -19.64 -8.38
C THR A 49 -8.06 -18.52 -7.36
N ARG A 50 -7.08 -18.40 -6.46
CA ARG A 50 -7.02 -17.26 -5.53
C ARG A 50 -6.81 -15.96 -6.26
N ARG A 51 -7.61 -14.98 -5.91
CA ARG A 51 -7.57 -13.62 -6.46
C ARG A 51 -8.07 -12.60 -5.46
N GLY A 52 -7.74 -11.34 -5.71
CA GLY A 52 -8.26 -10.20 -4.97
C GLY A 52 -7.19 -9.31 -4.39
N TYR A 53 -7.61 -8.12 -4.05
CA TYR A 53 -6.81 -7.12 -3.36
C TYR A 53 -6.91 -7.29 -1.84
N LYS A 54 -5.82 -7.03 -1.15
CA LYS A 54 -5.78 -6.94 0.32
C LYS A 54 -4.75 -5.92 0.77
N SER A 55 -4.95 -5.37 1.95
CA SER A 55 -3.97 -4.47 2.55
C SER A 55 -3.86 -4.68 4.07
N ALA A 56 -2.74 -4.26 4.64
CA ALA A 56 -2.54 -4.37 6.07
C ALA A 56 -1.67 -3.24 6.62
N HIS A 57 -2.06 -2.72 7.77
CA HIS A 57 -1.18 -2.02 8.69
C HIS A 57 -0.76 -2.98 9.83
N THR A 58 0.13 -2.56 10.71
CA THR A 58 0.55 -3.40 11.85
C THR A 58 -0.61 -3.69 12.81
N ARG A 59 -0.57 -4.84 13.47
CA ARG A 59 -1.47 -5.15 14.59
C ARG A 59 -0.68 -5.41 15.87
N PRO A 60 -0.97 -4.65 16.95
CA PRO A 60 -1.87 -3.48 16.99
C PRO A 60 -1.37 -2.36 16.10
N ALA A 61 -2.27 -1.45 15.67
CA ALA A 61 -1.89 -0.24 14.94
C ALA A 61 -0.91 0.60 15.77
N ARG A 62 0.14 1.13 15.13
CA ARG A 62 1.16 1.94 15.82
C ARG A 62 0.67 3.35 16.14
N ASN A 63 -0.26 3.83 15.36
CA ASN A 63 -0.92 5.12 15.54
C ASN A 63 -2.36 5.08 15.00
N ALA A 64 -3.17 6.07 15.37
CA ALA A 64 -4.58 6.14 14.98
C ALA A 64 -4.80 6.42 13.48
N LEU A 65 -3.76 6.82 12.74
CA LEU A 65 -3.86 7.18 11.33
C LEU A 65 -3.79 5.96 10.40
N GLU A 66 -3.17 4.86 10.83
CA GLU A 66 -3.03 3.65 10.01
C GLU A 66 -4.39 3.06 9.55
N PRO A 67 -5.40 2.90 10.43
CA PRO A 67 -6.72 2.45 10.00
C PRO A 67 -7.42 3.40 9.03
N LEU A 68 -7.25 4.71 9.18
CA LEU A 68 -7.82 5.72 8.29
C LEU A 68 -7.15 5.65 6.91
N LEU A 69 -5.83 5.54 6.87
CA LEU A 69 -5.06 5.37 5.64
C LEU A 69 -5.50 4.12 4.87
N LYS A 70 -5.63 2.98 5.59
CA LYS A 70 -6.13 1.73 5.00
C LYS A 70 -7.51 1.92 4.38
N LEU A 71 -8.46 2.46 5.15
CA LEU A 71 -9.84 2.63 4.69
C LEU A 71 -9.93 3.50 3.44
N ALA A 72 -9.20 4.60 3.40
CA ALA A 72 -9.22 5.53 2.28
C ALA A 72 -8.64 4.91 1.00
N ILE A 73 -7.51 4.22 1.10
CA ILE A 73 -6.87 3.58 -0.06
C ILE A 73 -7.70 2.39 -0.54
N ASP A 74 -8.12 1.49 0.35
CA ASP A 74 -8.90 0.29 -0.02
C ASP A 74 -10.18 0.66 -0.77
N ARG A 75 -10.91 1.66 -0.26
CA ARG A 75 -12.11 2.15 -0.92
C ARG A 75 -11.86 2.55 -2.37
N ARG A 76 -10.77 3.25 -2.65
CA ARG A 76 -10.45 3.71 -4.01
C ARG A 76 -9.99 2.56 -4.90
N VAL A 77 -9.19 1.64 -4.37
CA VAL A 77 -8.74 0.47 -5.12
C VAL A 77 -9.92 -0.43 -5.47
N PHE A 78 -10.80 -0.76 -4.54
CA PHE A 78 -11.99 -1.58 -4.84
C PHE A 78 -12.90 -0.92 -5.87
N LEU A 79 -13.11 0.39 -5.80
CA LEU A 79 -13.91 1.14 -6.79
C LEU A 79 -13.29 1.13 -8.19
N ALA A 80 -11.97 1.13 -8.28
CA ALA A 80 -11.27 1.17 -9.57
C ALA A 80 -11.12 -0.21 -10.22
N THR A 81 -10.92 -1.26 -9.42
CA THR A 81 -10.52 -2.58 -9.91
C THR A 81 -11.65 -3.60 -9.92
N ASP A 82 -12.70 -3.40 -9.13
CA ASP A 82 -13.75 -4.40 -8.87
C ASP A 82 -13.21 -5.77 -8.43
N GLN A 83 -12.01 -5.77 -7.81
CA GLN A 83 -11.41 -6.98 -7.26
C GLN A 83 -12.15 -7.43 -6.01
N PRO A 84 -12.20 -8.76 -5.74
CA PRO A 84 -12.65 -9.26 -4.44
C PRO A 84 -11.79 -8.74 -3.29
N ASP A 85 -12.44 -8.47 -2.16
CA ASP A 85 -11.75 -8.26 -0.88
C ASP A 85 -11.16 -9.57 -0.39
N ASP A 86 -9.83 -9.60 -0.24
CA ASP A 86 -9.08 -10.76 0.25
C ASP A 86 -8.43 -10.54 1.63
N ASP A 87 -8.89 -9.57 2.40
CA ASP A 87 -8.35 -9.24 3.73
C ASP A 87 -8.37 -10.41 4.71
N ARG A 88 -9.25 -11.40 4.51
CA ARG A 88 -9.24 -12.67 5.27
C ARG A 88 -7.94 -13.47 5.12
N ASN A 89 -7.17 -13.23 4.06
CA ASN A 89 -5.89 -13.87 3.78
C ASN A 89 -4.68 -12.95 4.07
N VAL A 90 -4.88 -11.88 4.84
CA VAL A 90 -3.78 -11.08 5.38
C VAL A 90 -2.93 -11.95 6.29
N SER A 91 -1.63 -12.04 5.99
CA SER A 91 -0.71 -12.89 6.72
C SER A 91 -0.15 -12.24 7.98
N GLY A 92 0.38 -13.06 8.90
CA GLY A 92 1.11 -12.56 10.07
C GLY A 92 2.33 -11.71 9.68
N ASN A 93 2.98 -12.01 8.55
CA ASN A 93 4.10 -11.23 8.05
C ASN A 93 3.67 -9.83 7.58
N MET A 94 2.50 -9.69 6.97
CA MET A 94 1.95 -8.38 6.62
C MET A 94 1.62 -7.56 7.87
N LEU A 95 1.02 -8.19 8.89
CA LEU A 95 0.65 -7.55 10.17
C LEU A 95 1.88 -7.15 11.02
N GLN A 96 3.05 -7.69 10.73
CA GLN A 96 4.32 -7.43 11.41
C GLN A 96 5.40 -7.00 10.43
N TYR A 97 4.99 -6.35 9.33
CA TYR A 97 5.90 -6.00 8.25
C TYR A 97 7.07 -5.16 8.76
N TYR A 98 8.29 -5.55 8.36
CA TYR A 98 9.52 -4.99 8.92
C TYR A 98 9.62 -3.47 8.79
N ALA A 99 9.19 -2.90 7.66
CA ALA A 99 9.27 -1.47 7.38
C ALA A 99 8.43 -0.62 8.34
N PHE A 100 7.43 -1.21 8.99
CA PHE A 100 6.58 -0.54 9.97
C PHE A 100 6.86 -0.97 11.41
N ASN A 101 7.71 -1.97 11.64
CA ASN A 101 7.97 -2.52 12.97
C ASN A 101 9.27 -1.99 13.58
N HIS A 102 9.28 -0.70 13.95
CA HIS A 102 10.43 0.00 14.54
C HIS A 102 10.89 -0.56 15.90
N GLN A 103 10.04 -1.33 16.59
CA GLN A 103 10.42 -1.99 17.85
C GLN A 103 11.36 -3.17 17.61
N ARG A 104 11.24 -3.84 16.48
CA ARG A 104 12.02 -5.02 16.13
C ARG A 104 13.13 -4.72 15.11
N PHE A 105 12.91 -3.77 14.22
CA PHE A 105 13.81 -3.49 13.11
C PHE A 105 14.29 -2.03 13.15
N ARG A 106 15.61 -1.85 12.99
CA ARG A 106 16.22 -0.52 12.95
C ARG A 106 15.82 0.27 11.71
N HIS A 107 15.77 -0.39 10.55
CA HIS A 107 15.40 0.17 9.27
C HIS A 107 13.87 0.08 9.11
N ALA A 108 13.17 0.99 9.77
CA ALA A 108 11.73 1.06 9.76
C ALA A 108 11.27 2.52 9.92
N ALA A 109 10.02 2.77 9.54
CA ALA A 109 9.36 4.06 9.71
C ALA A 109 9.28 4.46 11.19
N ALA A 110 9.32 5.75 11.45
CA ALA A 110 9.08 6.30 12.79
C ALA A 110 7.66 5.95 13.29
N PRO A 111 7.45 5.87 14.62
CA PRO A 111 6.16 5.46 15.18
C PRO A 111 4.95 6.28 14.71
N ARG A 112 5.17 7.55 14.38
CA ARG A 112 4.11 8.48 13.94
C ARG A 112 3.86 8.46 12.43
N THR A 113 4.74 7.85 11.64
CA THR A 113 4.54 7.67 10.19
C THR A 113 3.56 6.52 9.97
N PRO A 114 2.34 6.77 9.51
CA PRO A 114 1.39 5.70 9.23
C PRO A 114 1.89 4.88 8.05
N GLY A 115 1.84 3.56 8.20
CA GLY A 115 2.30 2.60 7.20
C GLY A 115 1.17 1.70 6.71
N LEU A 116 1.12 1.46 5.40
CA LEU A 116 0.21 0.51 4.79
C LEU A 116 0.95 -0.36 3.77
N LEU A 117 0.84 -1.67 3.91
CA LEU A 117 1.23 -2.62 2.88
C LEU A 117 0.00 -2.95 2.04
N VAL A 118 0.14 -2.85 0.73
CA VAL A 118 -0.88 -3.25 -0.24
C VAL A 118 -0.39 -4.42 -1.07
N GLU A 119 -1.22 -5.45 -1.22
CA GLU A 119 -1.06 -6.54 -2.17
C GLU A 119 -2.03 -6.31 -3.31
N LEU A 120 -1.52 -5.94 -4.48
CA LEU A 120 -2.32 -5.53 -5.65
C LEU A 120 -3.18 -6.66 -6.21
N GLY A 121 -2.80 -7.90 -5.96
CA GLY A 121 -3.44 -9.12 -6.42
C GLY A 121 -2.45 -10.26 -6.45
N TYR A 122 -2.84 -11.38 -7.05
CA TYR A 122 -2.03 -12.59 -7.15
C TYR A 122 -1.38 -12.72 -8.53
N LEU A 123 -0.04 -12.78 -8.57
CA LEU A 123 0.74 -13.02 -9.79
C LEU A 123 0.39 -14.35 -10.46
N SER A 124 -0.14 -15.30 -9.69
CA SER A 124 -0.57 -16.63 -10.15
C SER A 124 -1.99 -16.66 -10.72
N ASN A 125 -2.74 -15.54 -10.67
CA ASN A 125 -4.11 -15.45 -11.16
C ASN A 125 -4.19 -14.55 -12.41
N ASP A 126 -4.75 -15.07 -13.50
CA ASP A 126 -4.79 -14.36 -14.79
C ASP A 126 -5.64 -13.08 -14.75
N ALA A 127 -6.73 -13.07 -13.97
CA ALA A 127 -7.59 -11.90 -13.86
C ALA A 127 -6.89 -10.77 -13.08
N ASP A 128 -6.23 -11.09 -11.98
CA ASP A 128 -5.44 -10.12 -11.21
C ASP A 128 -4.23 -9.64 -12.04
N MET A 129 -3.55 -10.55 -12.75
CA MET A 129 -2.45 -10.19 -13.64
C MET A 129 -2.89 -9.25 -14.77
N THR A 130 -4.12 -9.41 -15.27
CA THR A 130 -4.66 -8.51 -16.30
C THR A 130 -4.80 -7.09 -15.77
N LEU A 131 -5.30 -6.91 -14.54
CA LEU A 131 -5.40 -5.61 -13.89
C LEU A 131 -4.00 -5.05 -13.58
N MET A 132 -3.10 -5.86 -13.04
CA MET A 132 -1.75 -5.44 -12.67
C MET A 132 -0.83 -5.08 -13.84
N ARG A 133 -1.21 -5.39 -15.09
CA ARG A 133 -0.53 -4.92 -16.31
C ARG A 133 -0.82 -3.45 -16.63
N ASP A 134 -1.83 -2.89 -16.00
CA ASP A 134 -2.15 -1.45 -16.05
C ASP A 134 -1.70 -0.78 -14.74
N PRO A 135 -0.46 -0.30 -14.65
CA PRO A 135 0.05 0.33 -13.43
C PRO A 135 -0.68 1.62 -13.09
N ASP A 136 -1.18 2.36 -14.08
CA ASP A 136 -1.90 3.63 -13.87
C ASP A 136 -3.22 3.40 -13.14
N LEU A 137 -3.88 2.27 -13.36
CA LEU A 137 -5.12 1.91 -12.67
C LEU A 137 -4.94 1.93 -11.14
N TYR A 138 -3.89 1.26 -10.64
CA TYR A 138 -3.59 1.22 -9.21
C TYR A 138 -2.97 2.52 -8.70
N ALA A 139 -2.09 3.14 -9.49
CA ALA A 139 -1.46 4.40 -9.15
C ALA A 139 -2.50 5.50 -8.92
N ASP A 140 -3.46 5.65 -9.84
CA ASP A 140 -4.55 6.62 -9.71
C ASP A 140 -5.45 6.33 -8.49
N ALA A 141 -5.78 5.05 -8.27
CA ALA A 141 -6.61 4.66 -7.14
C ALA A 141 -5.92 4.95 -5.80
N ILE A 142 -4.64 4.57 -5.66
CA ILE A 142 -3.85 4.79 -4.44
C ILE A 142 -3.63 6.30 -4.22
N ALA A 143 -3.30 7.07 -5.26
CA ALA A 143 -3.13 8.51 -5.17
C ALA A 143 -4.40 9.21 -4.68
N ARG A 144 -5.57 8.86 -5.23
CA ARG A 144 -6.87 9.38 -4.77
C ARG A 144 -7.16 8.99 -3.33
N GLY A 145 -6.85 7.76 -2.93
CA GLY A 145 -6.99 7.31 -1.55
C GLY A 145 -6.10 8.10 -0.58
N LEU A 146 -4.86 8.40 -0.97
CA LEU A 146 -3.96 9.26 -0.20
C LEU A 146 -4.49 10.69 -0.06
N VAL A 147 -5.04 11.26 -1.14
CA VAL A 147 -5.68 12.60 -1.09
C VAL A 147 -6.87 12.59 -0.14
N ASP A 148 -7.77 11.60 -0.25
CA ASP A 148 -8.92 11.47 0.67
C ASP A 148 -8.46 11.37 2.13
N TYR A 149 -7.45 10.54 2.39
CA TYR A 149 -6.87 10.38 3.72
C TYR A 149 -6.30 11.70 4.27
N LEU A 150 -5.49 12.43 3.45
CA LEU A 150 -4.87 13.68 3.88
C LEU A 150 -5.91 14.78 4.14
N GLN A 151 -7.00 14.82 3.36
CA GLN A 151 -8.13 15.72 3.61
C GLN A 151 -8.83 15.38 4.93
N GLU A 152 -9.08 14.08 5.19
CA GLU A 152 -9.75 13.64 6.41
C GLU A 152 -8.98 14.01 7.68
N ILE A 153 -7.64 13.95 7.62
CA ILE A 153 -6.78 14.31 8.76
C ILE A 153 -6.41 15.81 8.80
N GLY A 154 -6.95 16.62 7.89
CA GLY A 154 -6.72 18.08 7.87
C GLY A 154 -5.30 18.50 7.43
N ARG A 155 -4.69 17.73 6.52
CA ARG A 155 -3.37 18.01 5.92
C ARG A 155 -3.45 18.59 4.50
N LEU A 156 -4.65 18.62 3.90
CA LEU A 156 -5.01 19.26 2.64
C LEU A 156 -6.24 20.13 2.82
#